data_8ae0cc95eaedd68852204c141e575066
#
_entry.id   8ae0cc95eaedd68852204c141e575066
#
_cell.length_a   1.000
_cell.length_b   1.000
_cell.length_c   1.000
_cell.angle_alpha   90.00
_cell.angle_beta   90.00
_cell.angle_gamma   90.00
#
_symmetry.space_group_name_H-M   'P 1'
#
loop_
_entity.id
_entity.type
_entity.pdbx_description
1 polymer ?
#
loop_
_entity_poly.entity_id
_entity_poly.type
_entity_poly.pdbx_seq_one_letter_code
_entity_poly.pdbx_strand_id
1 'polypeptide(L)'
;MRPIEIGLVLPMGDTFVDGSTARWVEIRDLAVRAEELGFDTVWTADELLWRPAKGNPQGWWEAVAMTGAVAAATSRVKVGTWILSALHRNPGITAKAVETIDEISGGRFVFGLGSGHAGRQAHAFGLPEDHVYTRFEEALEIIIPLLRQGRADFEGTFHAARDLEQRPRGPRPGRIPIMIGASGPKMLRQAALHADIWSWYVQERSDLVEFGPRLAALEAACVEAGRDPATIGKSAGIVVEPTSFRGSEAIFGPPVRGSAEEIADALRAFAAAGYTNVELVVWPPTLAAVDTLAPVIELLDAN
;
A
#
# COMPACT_ATOMS: atom_id res chain seq x y z
N MET A 1 -21.36 -4.95 10.34
CA MET A 1 -20.08 -5.12 9.59
C MET A 1 -19.78 -3.81 8.94
N ARG A 2 -18.60 -3.28 9.13
CA ARG A 2 -18.16 -2.00 8.56
C ARG A 2 -18.33 -1.99 7.04
N PRO A 3 -18.83 -0.90 6.43
CA PRO A 3 -19.08 -0.85 4.98
C PRO A 3 -17.80 -0.80 4.13
N ILE A 4 -16.65 -0.47 4.75
CA ILE A 4 -15.34 -0.32 4.09
C ILE A 4 -14.21 -0.68 5.07
N GLU A 5 -13.18 -1.36 4.62
CA GLU A 5 -11.97 -1.60 5.41
C GLU A 5 -11.13 -0.32 5.52
N ILE A 6 -10.51 -0.09 6.67
CA ILE A 6 -9.71 1.11 6.95
C ILE A 6 -8.29 0.69 7.29
N GLY A 7 -7.34 1.22 6.51
CA GLY A 7 -5.92 1.04 6.74
C GLY A 7 -5.26 2.29 7.31
N LEU A 8 -4.24 2.13 8.15
CA LEU A 8 -3.35 3.20 8.59
C LEU A 8 -1.99 3.09 7.88
N VAL A 9 -1.58 4.16 7.20
CA VAL A 9 -0.23 4.25 6.62
C VAL A 9 0.74 4.74 7.70
N LEU A 10 1.77 3.94 7.99
CA LEU A 10 2.77 4.23 9.01
C LEU A 10 3.81 5.24 8.52
N PRO A 11 4.31 6.14 9.39
CA PRO A 11 5.27 7.18 9.01
C PRO A 11 6.68 6.58 8.84
N MET A 12 7.04 6.23 7.62
CA MET A 12 8.30 5.60 7.28
C MET A 12 9.41 6.59 6.91
N GLY A 13 9.05 7.80 6.49
CA GLY A 13 9.98 8.83 6.02
C GLY A 13 10.57 9.67 7.14
N ASP A 14 11.77 10.22 6.90
CA ASP A 14 12.34 11.21 7.79
C ASP A 14 11.58 12.54 7.65
N THR A 15 11.64 13.37 8.72
CA THR A 15 10.96 14.67 8.85
C THR A 15 9.41 14.65 8.80
N PHE A 16 8.77 13.48 8.84
CA PHE A 16 7.30 13.37 8.78
C PHE A 16 6.61 13.67 10.11
N VAL A 17 7.31 13.49 11.23
CA VAL A 17 6.77 13.74 12.57
C VAL A 17 7.37 15.02 13.12
N ASP A 18 6.66 16.15 13.00
CA ASP A 18 7.10 17.47 13.46
C ASP A 18 8.56 17.85 13.07
N GLY A 19 8.92 17.51 11.82
CA GLY A 19 10.29 17.71 11.31
C GLY A 19 11.31 16.69 11.81
N SER A 20 10.91 15.67 12.57
CA SER A 20 11.75 14.57 13.04
C SER A 20 11.45 13.26 12.31
N THR A 21 12.39 12.31 12.41
CA THR A 21 12.24 10.96 11.86
C THR A 21 11.58 10.06 12.89
N ALA A 22 10.45 9.43 12.55
CA ALA A 22 9.84 8.42 13.40
C ALA A 22 10.81 7.25 13.65
N ARG A 23 11.04 6.98 14.94
CA ARG A 23 11.88 5.85 15.36
C ARG A 23 11.07 4.57 15.39
N TRP A 24 11.75 3.42 15.33
CA TRP A 24 11.09 2.11 15.39
C TRP A 24 10.03 2.01 16.50
N VAL A 25 10.35 2.51 17.70
CA VAL A 25 9.42 2.45 18.85
C VAL A 25 8.12 3.20 18.54
N GLU A 26 8.20 4.37 17.91
CA GLU A 26 7.04 5.19 17.56
C GLU A 26 6.21 4.53 16.44
N ILE A 27 6.87 3.95 15.42
CA ILE A 27 6.20 3.22 14.34
C ILE A 27 5.50 1.97 14.89
N ARG A 28 6.17 1.22 15.79
CA ARG A 28 5.60 0.07 16.49
C ARG A 28 4.36 0.46 17.30
N ASP A 29 4.49 1.52 18.09
CA ASP A 29 3.41 1.97 18.98
C ASP A 29 2.20 2.45 18.18
N LEU A 30 2.41 3.11 17.03
CA LEU A 30 1.34 3.44 16.08
C LEU A 30 0.66 2.20 15.50
N ALA A 31 1.43 1.18 15.12
CA ALA A 31 0.87 -0.06 14.58
C ALA A 31 0.04 -0.83 15.62
N VAL A 32 0.56 -0.93 16.86
CA VAL A 32 -0.16 -1.56 17.98
C VAL A 32 -1.41 -0.74 18.34
N ARG A 33 -1.30 0.59 18.35
CA ARG A 33 -2.45 1.45 18.64
C ARG A 33 -3.53 1.36 17.56
N ALA A 34 -3.16 1.29 16.29
CA ALA A 34 -4.10 1.04 15.20
C ALA A 34 -4.86 -0.29 15.38
N GLU A 35 -4.14 -1.36 15.79
CA GLU A 35 -4.75 -2.64 16.13
C GLU A 35 -5.74 -2.53 17.29
N GLU A 36 -5.42 -1.79 18.34
CA GLU A 36 -6.30 -1.57 19.51
C GLU A 36 -7.56 -0.79 19.12
N LEU A 37 -7.43 0.21 18.27
CA LEU A 37 -8.52 1.04 17.79
C LEU A 37 -9.43 0.32 16.79
N GLY A 38 -9.02 -0.82 16.24
CA GLY A 38 -9.80 -1.59 15.29
C GLY A 38 -9.61 -1.19 13.84
N PHE A 39 -8.45 -0.64 13.46
CA PHE A 39 -8.06 -0.59 12.05
C PHE A 39 -7.96 -1.99 11.47
N ASP A 40 -8.32 -2.13 10.19
CA ASP A 40 -8.26 -3.42 9.50
C ASP A 40 -6.85 -3.77 9.02
N THR A 41 -6.06 -2.76 8.64
CA THR A 41 -4.71 -2.96 8.09
C THR A 41 -3.76 -1.84 8.54
N VAL A 42 -2.48 -2.15 8.74
CA VAL A 42 -1.39 -1.17 8.83
C VAL A 42 -0.44 -1.35 7.65
N TRP A 43 0.02 -0.23 7.08
CA TRP A 43 0.75 -0.20 5.83
C TRP A 43 2.13 0.42 5.96
N THR A 44 3.13 -0.21 5.35
CA THR A 44 4.48 0.35 5.18
C THR A 44 4.69 0.76 3.74
N ALA A 45 5.43 1.84 3.51
CA ALA A 45 5.74 2.35 2.18
C ALA A 45 7.18 2.03 1.78
N ASP A 46 7.44 1.87 0.47
CA ASP A 46 8.74 1.49 -0.07
C ASP A 46 9.36 2.61 -0.90
N GLU A 47 9.78 3.64 -0.23
CA GLU A 47 10.72 4.63 -0.75
C GLU A 47 12.10 4.40 -0.11
N LEU A 48 13.17 4.90 -0.74
CA LEU A 48 14.53 4.82 -0.21
C LEU A 48 15.08 6.20 0.12
N LEU A 49 15.04 7.11 -0.86
CA LEU A 49 15.52 8.47 -0.75
C LEU A 49 14.76 9.38 -1.72
N TRP A 50 13.70 9.98 -1.25
CA TRP A 50 12.97 10.95 -2.06
C TRP A 50 13.74 12.26 -2.16
N ARG A 51 13.92 12.74 -3.39
CA ARG A 51 14.60 14.00 -3.70
C ARG A 51 13.60 14.95 -4.36
N PRO A 52 12.90 15.79 -3.59
CA PRO A 52 11.97 16.77 -4.16
C PRO A 52 12.70 17.75 -5.08
N ALA A 53 11.95 18.42 -5.95
CA ALA A 53 12.53 19.45 -6.83
C ALA A 53 13.06 20.65 -6.03
N LYS A 54 12.45 20.91 -4.86
CA LYS A 54 12.88 21.92 -3.86
C LYS A 54 12.86 21.29 -2.48
N GLY A 55 13.78 21.69 -1.63
CA GLY A 55 13.91 21.16 -0.27
C GLY A 55 15.03 20.12 -0.12
N ASN A 56 15.16 19.59 1.09
CA ASN A 56 16.16 18.57 1.42
C ASN A 56 15.70 17.19 0.97
N PRO A 57 16.62 16.28 0.63
CA PRO A 57 16.30 14.87 0.47
C PRO A 57 15.66 14.31 1.74
N GLN A 58 14.72 13.38 1.57
CA GLN A 58 14.06 12.66 2.67
C GLN A 58 14.34 11.17 2.51
N GLY A 59 14.94 10.56 3.53
CA GLY A 59 15.21 9.13 3.59
C GLY A 59 13.99 8.37 4.13
N TRP A 60 13.96 7.07 3.89
CA TRP A 60 12.90 6.18 4.35
C TRP A 60 13.52 4.93 4.97
N TRP A 61 12.87 4.40 6.00
CA TRP A 61 13.24 3.08 6.52
C TRP A 61 12.97 2.02 5.45
N GLU A 62 13.83 1.00 5.37
CA GLU A 62 13.70 -0.08 4.38
C GLU A 62 12.42 -0.87 4.65
N ALA A 63 11.60 -1.01 3.60
CA ALA A 63 10.22 -1.47 3.72
C ALA A 63 10.09 -2.93 4.14
N VAL A 64 10.89 -3.85 3.60
CA VAL A 64 10.78 -5.29 3.89
C VAL A 64 11.16 -5.59 5.33
N ALA A 65 12.26 -4.98 5.81
CA ALA A 65 12.69 -5.12 7.20
C ALA A 65 11.65 -4.56 8.17
N MET A 66 11.12 -3.36 7.86
CA MET A 66 10.11 -2.72 8.71
C MET A 66 8.78 -3.48 8.71
N THR A 67 8.32 -3.96 7.55
CA THR A 67 7.10 -4.76 7.45
C THR A 67 7.19 -6.05 8.28
N GLY A 68 8.33 -6.74 8.23
CA GLY A 68 8.58 -7.92 9.07
C GLY A 68 8.55 -7.60 10.57
N ALA A 69 9.14 -6.46 10.98
CA ALA A 69 9.12 -6.01 12.36
C ALA A 69 7.69 -5.65 12.83
N VAL A 70 6.92 -4.93 12.02
CA VAL A 70 5.51 -4.60 12.31
C VAL A 70 4.65 -5.86 12.39
N ALA A 71 4.86 -6.83 11.48
CA ALA A 71 4.16 -8.11 11.50
C ALA A 71 4.40 -8.89 12.82
N ALA A 72 5.64 -8.87 13.33
CA ALA A 72 6.00 -9.51 14.60
C ALA A 72 5.50 -8.76 15.84
N ALA A 73 5.28 -7.43 15.73
CA ALA A 73 4.82 -6.59 16.83
C ALA A 73 3.30 -6.54 16.99
N THR A 74 2.55 -7.00 16.01
CA THR A 74 1.07 -7.02 15.99
C THR A 74 0.53 -8.45 15.97
N SER A 75 -0.76 -8.66 16.26
CA SER A 75 -1.34 -10.00 16.40
C SER A 75 -2.64 -10.24 15.64
N ARG A 76 -3.41 -9.19 15.34
CA ARG A 76 -4.75 -9.27 14.71
C ARG A 76 -4.85 -8.45 13.43
N VAL A 77 -4.37 -7.21 13.46
CA VAL A 77 -4.42 -6.29 12.31
C VAL A 77 -3.67 -6.88 11.12
N LYS A 78 -4.22 -6.73 9.92
CA LYS A 78 -3.49 -7.06 8.70
C LYS A 78 -2.26 -6.15 8.57
N VAL A 79 -1.19 -6.67 8.01
CA VAL A 79 0.02 -5.89 7.73
C VAL A 79 0.25 -5.91 6.23
N GLY A 80 0.51 -4.77 5.63
CA GLY A 80 0.70 -4.70 4.20
C GLY A 80 1.83 -3.77 3.76
N THR A 81 2.23 -3.93 2.52
CA THR A 81 3.09 -2.97 1.83
C THR A 81 2.26 -2.07 0.92
N TRP A 82 2.45 -0.77 1.00
CA TRP A 82 1.69 0.21 0.21
C TRP A 82 2.62 1.23 -0.44
N ILE A 83 3.27 0.85 -1.52
CA ILE A 83 3.44 -0.47 -2.13
C ILE A 83 4.92 -0.74 -2.40
N LEU A 84 5.36 -2.00 -2.42
CA LEU A 84 6.74 -2.33 -2.80
C LEU A 84 7.02 -1.95 -4.25
N SER A 85 8.22 -1.47 -4.49
CA SER A 85 8.74 -1.18 -5.82
C SER A 85 9.37 -2.43 -6.45
N ALA A 86 8.90 -2.84 -7.61
CA ALA A 86 9.51 -3.95 -8.36
C ALA A 86 10.94 -3.63 -8.83
N LEU A 87 11.30 -2.33 -8.95
CA LEU A 87 12.66 -1.93 -9.33
C LEU A 87 13.69 -2.11 -8.21
N HIS A 88 13.27 -2.14 -6.96
CA HIS A 88 14.22 -2.14 -5.84
C HIS A 88 14.84 -3.52 -5.59
N ARG A 89 14.24 -4.62 -6.07
CA ARG A 89 14.64 -5.98 -5.71
C ARG A 89 14.47 -6.97 -6.85
N ASN A 90 15.26 -8.03 -6.81
CA ASN A 90 15.04 -9.19 -7.69
C ASN A 90 13.65 -9.81 -7.41
N PRO A 91 12.86 -10.15 -8.44
CA PRO A 91 11.49 -10.66 -8.26
C PRO A 91 11.41 -11.96 -7.48
N GLY A 92 12.36 -12.89 -7.64
CA GLY A 92 12.41 -14.12 -6.86
C GLY A 92 12.70 -13.85 -5.37
N ILE A 93 13.59 -12.88 -5.07
CA ILE A 93 13.85 -12.44 -3.68
C ILE A 93 12.63 -11.75 -3.10
N THR A 94 11.93 -10.93 -3.89
CA THR A 94 10.66 -10.30 -3.46
C THR A 94 9.62 -11.35 -3.08
N ALA A 95 9.38 -12.36 -3.92
CA ALA A 95 8.46 -13.45 -3.60
C ALA A 95 8.87 -14.21 -2.32
N LYS A 96 10.18 -14.40 -2.12
CA LYS A 96 10.72 -15.04 -0.90
C LYS A 96 10.44 -14.21 0.35
N ALA A 97 10.63 -12.89 0.28
CA ALA A 97 10.32 -11.97 1.37
C ALA A 97 8.82 -11.96 1.70
N VAL A 98 7.96 -11.98 0.68
CA VAL A 98 6.49 -12.03 0.82
C VAL A 98 6.03 -13.25 1.62
N GLU A 99 6.50 -14.45 1.28
CA GLU A 99 6.18 -15.69 2.03
C GLU A 99 6.73 -15.64 3.46
N THR A 100 7.90 -15.05 3.65
CA THR A 100 8.51 -14.90 4.99
C THR A 100 7.70 -13.95 5.88
N ILE A 101 7.24 -12.82 5.33
CA ILE A 101 6.40 -11.88 6.09
C ILE A 101 5.02 -12.49 6.36
N ASP A 102 4.47 -13.27 5.43
CA ASP A 102 3.20 -13.97 5.65
C ASP A 102 3.33 -15.01 6.79
N GLU A 103 4.43 -15.73 6.87
CA GLU A 103 4.75 -16.63 8.00
C GLU A 103 4.88 -15.86 9.32
N ILE A 104 5.67 -14.78 9.37
CA ILE A 104 5.87 -13.95 10.57
C ILE A 104 4.53 -13.40 11.06
N SER A 105 3.67 -12.94 10.14
CA SER A 105 2.36 -12.38 10.46
C SER A 105 1.31 -13.43 10.84
N GLY A 106 1.59 -14.74 10.68
CA GLY A 106 0.60 -15.80 10.85
C GLY A 106 -0.53 -15.74 9.82
N GLY A 107 -0.25 -15.31 8.60
CA GLY A 107 -1.22 -15.24 7.51
C GLY A 107 -2.03 -13.93 7.47
N ARG A 108 -1.53 -12.82 8.00
CA ARG A 108 -2.18 -11.49 7.97
C ARG A 108 -1.62 -10.56 6.90
N PHE A 109 -0.59 -10.99 6.15
CA PHE A 109 0.09 -10.12 5.20
C PHE A 109 -0.74 -9.84 3.95
N VAL A 110 -0.69 -8.59 3.47
CA VAL A 110 -1.21 -8.14 2.16
C VAL A 110 -0.03 -7.60 1.35
N PHE A 111 0.25 -8.26 0.23
CA PHE A 111 1.37 -7.90 -0.61
C PHE A 111 0.98 -6.81 -1.62
N GLY A 112 1.36 -5.57 -1.36
CA GLY A 112 1.22 -4.48 -2.32
C GLY A 112 2.48 -4.32 -3.17
N LEU A 113 2.30 -4.22 -4.51
CA LEU A 113 3.37 -4.11 -5.49
C LEU A 113 3.05 -3.06 -6.56
N GLY A 114 4.05 -2.31 -6.97
CA GLY A 114 4.00 -1.37 -8.09
C GLY A 114 5.24 -1.44 -8.96
N SER A 115 5.20 -0.76 -10.10
CA SER A 115 6.33 -0.73 -11.02
C SER A 115 7.59 -0.05 -10.45
N GLY A 116 7.42 0.82 -9.46
CA GLY A 116 8.49 1.70 -8.98
C GLY A 116 8.67 2.94 -9.85
N HIS A 117 9.62 3.78 -9.46
CA HIS A 117 9.95 5.03 -10.12
C HIS A 117 11.40 5.03 -10.60
N ALA A 118 11.62 5.31 -11.89
CA ALA A 118 12.93 5.75 -12.38
C ALA A 118 13.24 7.17 -11.86
N GLY A 119 14.48 7.63 -12.04
CA GLY A 119 14.89 8.99 -11.73
C GLY A 119 15.83 9.07 -10.54
N ARG A 120 15.81 10.21 -9.82
CA ARG A 120 16.86 10.57 -8.85
C ARG A 120 17.13 9.52 -7.77
N GLN A 121 16.11 8.84 -7.30
CA GLN A 121 16.24 7.77 -6.30
C GLN A 121 16.91 6.54 -6.95
N ALA A 122 16.38 6.06 -8.06
CA ALA A 122 16.95 4.91 -8.78
C ALA A 122 18.42 5.17 -9.13
N HIS A 123 18.73 6.35 -9.68
CA HIS A 123 20.09 6.76 -9.97
C HIS A 123 21.01 6.70 -8.75
N ALA A 124 20.57 7.23 -7.60
CA ALA A 124 21.38 7.29 -6.39
C ALA A 124 21.73 5.90 -5.81
N PHE A 125 20.87 4.92 -6.02
CA PHE A 125 21.06 3.54 -5.54
C PHE A 125 21.60 2.60 -6.62
N GLY A 126 21.90 3.10 -7.82
CA GLY A 126 22.36 2.25 -8.95
C GLY A 126 21.28 1.27 -9.43
N LEU A 127 20.02 1.61 -9.24
CA LEU A 127 18.88 0.82 -9.69
C LEU A 127 18.56 1.13 -11.17
N PRO A 128 17.81 0.25 -11.86
CA PRO A 128 17.40 0.51 -13.24
C PRO A 128 16.61 1.81 -13.39
N GLU A 129 16.93 2.58 -14.44
CA GLU A 129 16.29 3.85 -14.76
C GLU A 129 15.43 3.79 -16.02
N ASP A 130 15.50 2.67 -16.75
CA ASP A 130 14.83 2.45 -18.03
C ASP A 130 13.87 1.27 -18.00
N HIS A 131 13.00 1.20 -19.00
CA HIS A 131 12.08 0.07 -19.24
C HIS A 131 11.25 -0.34 -18.01
N VAL A 132 10.91 0.62 -17.14
CA VAL A 132 10.23 0.39 -15.85
C VAL A 132 9.01 -0.53 -15.98
N TYR A 133 8.17 -0.27 -17.00
CA TYR A 133 6.99 -1.08 -17.24
C TYR A 133 7.35 -2.51 -17.68
N THR A 134 8.26 -2.70 -18.62
CA THR A 134 8.64 -4.02 -19.11
C THR A 134 9.32 -4.85 -18.01
N ARG A 135 10.16 -4.20 -17.19
CA ARG A 135 10.75 -4.84 -15.99
C ARG A 135 9.69 -5.28 -15.00
N PHE A 136 8.64 -4.48 -14.84
CA PHE A 136 7.51 -4.84 -13.99
C PHE A 136 6.70 -6.03 -14.56
N GLU A 137 6.43 -6.06 -15.87
CA GLU A 137 5.78 -7.20 -16.53
C GLU A 137 6.59 -8.49 -16.32
N GLU A 138 7.89 -8.47 -16.60
CA GLU A 138 8.76 -9.63 -16.39
C GLU A 138 8.84 -10.03 -14.90
N ALA A 139 8.81 -9.06 -13.97
CA ALA A 139 8.77 -9.35 -12.55
C ALA A 139 7.48 -10.08 -12.15
N LEU A 140 6.33 -9.72 -12.73
CA LEU A 140 5.06 -10.41 -12.49
C LEU A 140 5.08 -11.84 -13.02
N GLU A 141 5.72 -12.12 -14.16
CA GLU A 141 5.89 -13.48 -14.72
C GLU A 141 6.70 -14.41 -13.77
N ILE A 142 7.43 -13.86 -12.82
CA ILE A 142 8.15 -14.61 -11.80
C ILE A 142 7.39 -14.61 -10.47
N ILE A 143 6.96 -13.43 -9.99
CA ILE A 143 6.34 -13.27 -8.66
C ILE A 143 5.01 -14.02 -8.58
N ILE A 144 4.13 -13.83 -9.58
CA ILE A 144 2.78 -14.40 -9.54
C ILE A 144 2.82 -15.95 -9.52
N PRO A 145 3.54 -16.65 -10.41
CA PRO A 145 3.65 -18.10 -10.33
C PRO A 145 4.30 -18.59 -9.03
N LEU A 146 5.34 -17.91 -8.51
CA LEU A 146 5.95 -18.28 -7.23
C LEU A 146 4.94 -18.21 -6.09
N LEU A 147 4.19 -17.12 -5.98
CA LEU A 147 3.22 -16.95 -4.91
C LEU A 147 1.99 -17.86 -5.08
N ARG A 148 1.48 -18.03 -6.31
CA ARG A 148 0.27 -18.82 -6.56
C ARG A 148 0.56 -20.33 -6.62
N GLN A 149 1.59 -20.75 -7.35
CA GLN A 149 1.86 -22.16 -7.69
C GLN A 149 3.09 -22.71 -6.94
N GLY A 150 3.96 -21.85 -6.40
CA GLY A 150 5.16 -22.25 -5.69
C GLY A 150 6.37 -22.55 -6.59
N ARG A 151 6.29 -22.23 -7.86
CA ARG A 151 7.40 -22.39 -8.83
C ARG A 151 7.32 -21.35 -9.93
N ALA A 152 8.47 -21.01 -10.50
CA ALA A 152 8.58 -20.19 -11.70
C ALA A 152 9.75 -20.67 -12.56
N ASP A 153 9.55 -20.64 -13.87
CA ASP A 153 10.59 -20.82 -14.88
C ASP A 153 10.33 -19.78 -15.97
N PHE A 154 11.22 -18.79 -16.06
CA PHE A 154 11.03 -17.63 -16.92
C PHE A 154 12.38 -17.09 -17.40
N GLU A 155 12.49 -16.75 -18.68
CA GLU A 155 13.65 -16.13 -19.27
C GLU A 155 13.21 -14.88 -20.04
N GLY A 156 13.48 -13.70 -19.46
CA GLY A 156 13.15 -12.40 -20.03
C GLY A 156 14.39 -11.61 -20.45
N THR A 157 14.17 -10.37 -20.81
CA THR A 157 15.26 -9.43 -21.14
C THR A 157 15.95 -8.90 -19.88
N PHE A 158 15.19 -8.70 -18.82
CA PHE A 158 15.65 -8.03 -17.60
C PHE A 158 15.69 -8.96 -16.39
N HIS A 159 14.82 -9.97 -16.38
CA HIS A 159 14.70 -10.91 -15.29
C HIS A 159 14.69 -12.34 -15.78
N ALA A 160 15.19 -13.23 -14.94
CA ALA A 160 15.13 -14.67 -15.21
C ALA A 160 14.92 -15.45 -13.89
N ALA A 161 14.20 -16.55 -13.98
CA ALA A 161 14.06 -17.54 -12.94
C ALA A 161 14.20 -18.92 -13.59
N ARG A 162 15.11 -19.75 -13.11
CA ARG A 162 15.39 -21.08 -13.71
C ARG A 162 15.11 -22.15 -12.68
N ASP A 163 14.10 -22.98 -12.94
CA ASP A 163 13.66 -24.05 -12.05
C ASP A 163 13.51 -23.58 -10.58
N LEU A 164 12.97 -22.36 -10.42
CA LEU A 164 12.89 -21.70 -9.12
C LEU A 164 11.69 -22.21 -8.32
N GLU A 165 11.97 -22.77 -7.15
CA GLU A 165 10.95 -23.22 -6.21
C GLU A 165 10.83 -22.31 -5.00
N GLN A 166 9.62 -22.01 -4.61
CA GLN A 166 9.29 -21.26 -3.40
C GLN A 166 9.22 -22.20 -2.20
N ARG A 167 10.32 -22.35 -1.49
CA ARG A 167 10.45 -23.17 -0.27
C ARG A 167 11.24 -22.43 0.81
N PRO A 168 10.78 -22.42 2.11
CA PRO A 168 9.45 -22.91 2.53
C PRO A 168 8.30 -22.06 2.01
N ARG A 169 7.07 -22.51 2.19
CA ARG A 169 5.83 -21.75 1.97
C ARG A 169 5.25 -21.34 3.32
N GLY A 170 4.64 -20.15 3.38
CA GLY A 170 3.94 -19.63 4.56
C GLY A 170 2.60 -20.34 4.83
N PRO A 171 1.79 -19.82 5.78
CA PRO A 171 0.53 -20.47 6.23
C PRO A 171 -0.58 -20.44 5.19
N ARG A 172 -0.47 -19.58 4.15
CA ARG A 172 -1.48 -19.43 3.11
C ARG A 172 -0.95 -19.68 1.69
N PRO A 173 -0.40 -20.86 1.36
CA PRO A 173 0.19 -21.11 0.06
C PRO A 173 -0.80 -20.81 -1.07
N GLY A 174 -0.42 -19.97 -2.01
CA GLY A 174 -1.27 -19.57 -3.14
C GLY A 174 -2.33 -18.52 -2.84
N ARG A 175 -2.51 -18.09 -1.59
CA ARG A 175 -3.65 -17.26 -1.15
C ARG A 175 -3.27 -15.93 -0.50
N ILE A 176 -1.98 -15.55 -0.54
CA ILE A 176 -1.56 -14.20 -0.09
C ILE A 176 -2.24 -13.17 -1.00
N PRO A 177 -3.02 -12.21 -0.46
CA PRO A 177 -3.65 -11.17 -1.28
C PRO A 177 -2.58 -10.29 -1.95
N ILE A 178 -2.77 -10.02 -3.24
CA ILE A 178 -1.88 -9.19 -4.05
C ILE A 178 -2.60 -7.90 -4.39
N MET A 179 -2.05 -6.78 -3.93
CA MET A 179 -2.49 -5.44 -4.28
C MET A 179 -1.54 -4.88 -5.35
N ILE A 180 -2.09 -4.31 -6.44
CA ILE A 180 -1.30 -3.62 -7.46
C ILE A 180 -1.70 -2.15 -7.52
N GLY A 181 -0.71 -1.26 -7.30
CA GLY A 181 -0.86 0.18 -7.52
C GLY A 181 -0.76 0.51 -9.02
N ALA A 182 -1.82 1.07 -9.58
CA ALA A 182 -1.88 1.29 -11.01
C ALA A 182 -2.67 2.55 -11.39
N SER A 183 -2.16 3.32 -12.37
CA SER A 183 -2.82 4.53 -12.89
C SER A 183 -2.96 4.59 -14.40
N GLY A 184 -1.93 4.23 -15.14
CA GLY A 184 -1.95 4.26 -16.60
C GLY A 184 -2.54 2.99 -17.21
N PRO A 185 -3.00 3.03 -18.49
CA PRO A 185 -3.69 1.89 -19.13
C PRO A 185 -2.94 0.56 -19.04
N LYS A 186 -1.63 0.59 -19.26
CA LYS A 186 -0.79 -0.63 -19.16
C LYS A 186 -0.77 -1.20 -17.75
N MET A 187 -0.61 -0.35 -16.73
CA MET A 187 -0.60 -0.79 -15.33
C MET A 187 -1.98 -1.24 -14.86
N LEU A 188 -3.05 -0.56 -15.27
CA LEU A 188 -4.43 -0.98 -15.00
C LEU A 188 -4.72 -2.36 -15.59
N ARG A 189 -4.20 -2.66 -16.79
CA ARG A 189 -4.29 -4.01 -17.37
C ARG A 189 -3.60 -5.06 -16.49
N GLN A 190 -2.42 -4.77 -15.94
CA GLN A 190 -1.73 -5.68 -15.01
C GLN A 190 -2.52 -5.89 -13.71
N ALA A 191 -3.10 -4.82 -13.17
CA ALA A 191 -3.99 -4.93 -12.02
C ALA A 191 -5.22 -5.78 -12.33
N ALA A 192 -5.87 -5.58 -13.47
CA ALA A 192 -7.03 -6.37 -13.90
C ALA A 192 -6.70 -7.86 -14.07
N LEU A 193 -5.50 -8.21 -14.54
CA LEU A 193 -5.08 -9.60 -14.76
C LEU A 193 -4.64 -10.32 -13.48
N HIS A 194 -3.97 -9.63 -12.56
CA HIS A 194 -3.18 -10.27 -11.50
C HIS A 194 -3.56 -9.88 -10.08
N ALA A 195 -4.18 -8.69 -9.87
CA ALA A 195 -4.43 -8.19 -8.53
C ALA A 195 -5.69 -8.77 -7.89
N ASP A 196 -5.63 -9.04 -6.59
CA ASP A 196 -6.81 -9.23 -5.75
C ASP A 196 -7.39 -7.86 -5.34
N ILE A 197 -6.52 -6.83 -5.21
CA ILE A 197 -6.89 -5.46 -4.85
C ILE A 197 -6.14 -4.50 -5.79
N TRP A 198 -6.85 -3.56 -6.36
CA TRP A 198 -6.26 -2.41 -7.02
C TRP A 198 -6.13 -1.25 -6.04
N SER A 199 -5.04 -0.46 -6.13
CA SER A 199 -4.83 0.71 -5.28
C SER A 199 -4.46 1.95 -6.08
N TRP A 200 -4.99 3.07 -5.65
CA TRP A 200 -4.62 4.41 -6.08
C TRP A 200 -4.51 5.33 -4.85
N TYR A 201 -3.63 6.31 -4.90
CA TYR A 201 -3.48 7.31 -3.83
C TYR A 201 -3.69 8.72 -4.35
N VAL A 202 -4.08 9.63 -3.45
CA VAL A 202 -4.36 11.03 -3.74
C VAL A 202 -3.19 11.73 -4.43
N GLN A 203 -3.50 12.50 -5.47
CA GLN A 203 -2.56 13.40 -6.15
C GLN A 203 -2.95 14.87 -5.93
N GLU A 204 -4.24 15.18 -6.09
CA GLU A 204 -4.77 16.53 -6.05
C GLU A 204 -5.86 16.72 -4.99
N ARG A 205 -6.70 15.69 -4.74
CA ARG A 205 -7.87 15.78 -3.86
C ARG A 205 -8.17 14.45 -3.18
N SER A 206 -8.40 14.47 -1.88
CA SER A 206 -8.82 13.30 -1.10
C SER A 206 -10.34 13.05 -1.17
N ASP A 207 -10.94 13.10 -2.38
CA ASP A 207 -12.38 12.93 -2.57
C ASP A 207 -12.73 12.22 -3.90
N LEU A 208 -14.02 11.90 -4.09
CA LEU A 208 -14.51 11.19 -5.26
C LEU A 208 -14.43 11.97 -6.58
N VAL A 209 -14.13 13.27 -6.56
CA VAL A 209 -13.89 14.05 -7.80
C VAL A 209 -12.61 13.55 -8.47
N GLU A 210 -11.57 13.24 -7.67
CA GLU A 210 -10.35 12.61 -8.20
C GLU A 210 -10.53 11.10 -8.41
N PHE A 211 -11.12 10.43 -7.44
CA PHE A 211 -11.14 8.95 -7.38
C PHE A 211 -12.17 8.31 -8.31
N GLY A 212 -13.28 8.98 -8.63
CA GLY A 212 -14.32 8.46 -9.52
C GLY A 212 -13.82 8.10 -10.94
N PRO A 213 -13.13 9.02 -11.63
CA PRO A 213 -12.55 8.72 -12.95
C PRO A 213 -11.51 7.59 -12.92
N ARG A 214 -10.77 7.43 -11.82
CA ARG A 214 -9.79 6.34 -11.64
C ARG A 214 -10.48 5.00 -11.52
N LEU A 215 -11.57 4.95 -10.77
CA LEU A 215 -12.39 3.76 -10.64
C LEU A 215 -12.97 3.32 -11.99
N ALA A 216 -13.55 4.25 -12.74
CA ALA A 216 -14.09 3.96 -14.08
C ALA A 216 -13.02 3.43 -15.05
N ALA A 217 -11.80 3.96 -14.98
CA ALA A 217 -10.68 3.45 -15.79
C ALA A 217 -10.26 2.03 -15.40
N LEU A 218 -10.27 1.67 -14.12
CA LEU A 218 -10.03 0.31 -13.66
C LEU A 218 -11.12 -0.64 -14.18
N GLU A 219 -12.39 -0.25 -14.04
CA GLU A 219 -13.52 -1.08 -14.48
C GLU A 219 -13.47 -1.36 -15.98
N ALA A 220 -13.14 -0.35 -16.79
CA ALA A 220 -12.90 -0.53 -18.21
C ALA A 220 -11.77 -1.53 -18.50
N ALA A 221 -10.63 -1.40 -17.78
CA ALA A 221 -9.50 -2.32 -17.94
C ALA A 221 -9.85 -3.76 -17.52
N CYS A 222 -10.69 -3.95 -16.50
CA CYS A 222 -11.20 -5.27 -16.12
C CYS A 222 -12.04 -5.88 -17.25
N VAL A 223 -12.96 -5.11 -17.82
CA VAL A 223 -13.80 -5.58 -18.95
C VAL A 223 -12.94 -5.95 -20.15
N GLU A 224 -11.96 -5.13 -20.52
CA GLU A 224 -11.00 -5.42 -21.59
C GLU A 224 -10.17 -6.68 -21.33
N ALA A 225 -9.85 -6.97 -20.06
CA ALA A 225 -9.14 -8.16 -19.63
C ALA A 225 -10.06 -9.41 -19.51
N GLY A 226 -11.36 -9.27 -19.74
CA GLY A 226 -12.34 -10.35 -19.58
C GLY A 226 -12.66 -10.69 -18.12
N ARG A 227 -12.42 -9.76 -17.20
CA ARG A 227 -12.66 -9.91 -15.76
C ARG A 227 -13.87 -9.11 -15.32
N ASP A 228 -14.73 -9.70 -14.49
CA ASP A 228 -15.80 -8.96 -13.82
C ASP A 228 -15.19 -7.94 -12.81
N PRO A 229 -15.44 -6.62 -12.97
CA PRO A 229 -14.94 -5.58 -12.08
C PRO A 229 -15.37 -5.73 -10.61
N ALA A 230 -16.43 -6.48 -10.33
CA ALA A 230 -16.88 -6.76 -8.97
C ALA A 230 -15.94 -7.74 -8.21
N THR A 231 -15.09 -8.47 -8.93
CA THR A 231 -14.17 -9.47 -8.34
C THR A 231 -12.83 -8.89 -7.86
N ILE A 232 -12.57 -7.61 -8.09
CA ILE A 232 -11.36 -6.94 -7.64
C ILE A 232 -11.68 -5.96 -6.52
N GLY A 233 -10.97 -6.06 -5.39
CA GLY A 233 -10.99 -5.05 -4.35
C GLY A 233 -10.46 -3.71 -4.85
N LYS A 234 -10.95 -2.61 -4.30
CA LYS A 234 -10.64 -1.25 -4.74
C LYS A 234 -10.21 -0.42 -3.54
N SER A 235 -8.96 0.01 -3.51
CA SER A 235 -8.35 0.76 -2.42
C SER A 235 -8.08 2.20 -2.83
N ALA A 236 -8.52 3.15 -1.99
CA ALA A 236 -8.26 4.57 -2.13
C ALA A 236 -7.33 5.06 -1.01
N GLY A 237 -6.17 5.58 -1.36
CA GLY A 237 -5.27 6.22 -0.40
C GLY A 237 -5.58 7.71 -0.28
N ILE A 238 -5.98 8.18 0.90
CA ILE A 238 -6.36 9.58 1.15
C ILE A 238 -5.62 10.15 2.35
N VAL A 239 -5.48 11.47 2.38
CA VAL A 239 -4.97 12.18 3.56
C VAL A 239 -6.14 12.59 4.45
N VAL A 240 -6.00 12.37 5.75
CA VAL A 240 -6.96 12.78 6.78
C VAL A 240 -6.28 13.68 7.79
N GLU A 241 -6.86 14.83 8.07
CA GLU A 241 -6.42 15.77 9.10
C GLU A 241 -7.56 15.99 10.09
N PRO A 242 -7.51 15.36 11.28
CA PRO A 242 -8.53 15.59 12.30
C PRO A 242 -8.59 17.04 12.76
N THR A 243 -9.77 17.52 13.12
CA THR A 243 -10.05 18.94 13.47
C THR A 243 -9.07 19.52 14.52
N SER A 244 -8.62 18.70 15.45
CA SER A 244 -7.69 19.10 16.51
C SER A 244 -6.29 19.49 16.03
N PHE A 245 -5.95 19.16 14.77
CA PHE A 245 -4.63 19.35 14.18
C PHE A 245 -4.64 20.27 12.94
N ARG A 246 -5.69 21.10 12.76
CA ARG A 246 -5.84 22.00 11.62
C ARG A 246 -4.64 22.93 11.45
N GLY A 247 -4.19 23.06 10.19
CA GLY A 247 -3.18 24.02 9.78
C GLY A 247 -1.79 23.47 9.54
N SER A 248 -1.58 22.15 9.67
CA SER A 248 -0.37 21.52 9.18
C SER A 248 -0.38 21.46 7.64
N GLU A 249 0.76 21.69 7.00
CA GLU A 249 0.91 21.47 5.56
C GLU A 249 1.04 19.97 5.31
N ALA A 250 -0.01 19.35 4.77
CA ALA A 250 0.03 17.93 4.37
C ALA A 250 0.94 17.79 3.14
N ILE A 251 1.86 16.83 3.19
CA ILE A 251 2.84 16.57 2.13
C ILE A 251 2.17 15.94 0.89
N PHE A 252 1.04 15.27 1.07
CA PHE A 252 0.38 14.42 0.06
C PHE A 252 -1.01 14.95 -0.34
N GLY A 253 -1.09 16.18 -0.80
CA GLY A 253 -2.35 16.76 -1.27
C GLY A 253 -3.33 17.18 -0.15
N PRO A 254 -4.46 17.84 -0.52
CA PRO A 254 -5.45 18.36 0.43
C PRO A 254 -6.12 17.21 1.21
N PRO A 255 -6.11 17.28 2.55
CA PRO A 255 -6.72 16.24 3.38
C PRO A 255 -8.26 16.37 3.44
N VAL A 256 -8.91 15.24 3.75
CA VAL A 256 -10.23 15.23 4.35
C VAL A 256 -10.11 15.82 5.75
N ARG A 257 -10.89 16.85 6.04
CA ARG A 257 -10.87 17.58 7.31
C ARG A 257 -12.27 17.61 7.91
N GLY A 258 -12.34 17.56 9.25
CA GLY A 258 -13.61 17.74 9.93
C GLY A 258 -13.71 17.05 11.28
N SER A 259 -14.95 16.98 11.78
CA SER A 259 -15.31 16.16 12.94
C SER A 259 -15.25 14.67 12.62
N ALA A 260 -15.41 13.82 13.62
CA ALA A 260 -15.46 12.39 13.41
C ALA A 260 -16.62 11.98 12.47
N GLU A 261 -17.77 12.65 12.56
CA GLU A 261 -18.93 12.43 11.69
C GLU A 261 -18.62 12.79 10.24
N GLU A 262 -18.01 13.98 10.01
CA GLU A 262 -17.66 14.45 8.65
C GLU A 262 -16.63 13.51 8.00
N ILE A 263 -15.63 13.01 8.74
CA ILE A 263 -14.67 12.04 8.25
C ILE A 263 -15.36 10.70 7.97
N ALA A 264 -16.20 10.21 8.89
CA ALA A 264 -16.93 8.96 8.69
C ALA A 264 -17.86 9.03 7.47
N ASP A 265 -18.52 10.17 7.23
CA ASP A 265 -19.39 10.37 6.06
C ASP A 265 -18.57 10.39 4.76
N ALA A 266 -17.38 10.99 4.75
CA ALA A 266 -16.48 10.93 3.62
C ALA A 266 -16.06 9.48 3.30
N LEU A 267 -15.74 8.66 4.32
CA LEU A 267 -15.39 7.25 4.14
C LEU A 267 -16.59 6.41 3.66
N ARG A 268 -17.80 6.67 4.17
CA ARG A 268 -19.04 6.05 3.65
C ARG A 268 -19.29 6.39 2.19
N ALA A 269 -18.96 7.60 1.76
CA ALA A 269 -19.09 7.99 0.36
C ALA A 269 -18.17 7.14 -0.55
N PHE A 270 -16.95 6.83 -0.12
CA PHE A 270 -16.07 5.90 -0.85
C PHE A 270 -16.69 4.49 -0.92
N ALA A 271 -17.22 3.97 0.19
CA ALA A 271 -17.93 2.69 0.22
C ALA A 271 -19.11 2.66 -0.76
N ALA A 272 -19.95 3.70 -0.75
CA ALA A 272 -21.09 3.85 -1.65
C ALA A 272 -20.69 3.95 -3.13
N ALA A 273 -19.49 4.47 -3.41
CA ALA A 273 -18.92 4.51 -4.75
C ALA A 273 -18.30 3.18 -5.20
N GLY A 274 -18.26 2.15 -4.33
CA GLY A 274 -17.76 0.82 -4.65
C GLY A 274 -16.31 0.55 -4.23
N TYR A 275 -15.68 1.43 -3.45
CA TYR A 275 -14.40 1.14 -2.83
C TYR A 275 -14.56 0.14 -1.68
N THR A 276 -13.63 -0.80 -1.57
CA THR A 276 -13.62 -1.82 -0.51
C THR A 276 -12.68 -1.46 0.63
N ASN A 277 -11.69 -0.61 0.35
CA ASN A 277 -10.65 -0.20 1.30
C ASN A 277 -10.35 1.28 1.18
N VAL A 278 -10.05 1.94 2.30
CA VAL A 278 -9.48 3.29 2.33
C VAL A 278 -8.24 3.29 3.21
N GLU A 279 -7.11 3.71 2.64
CA GLU A 279 -5.83 3.79 3.31
C GLU A 279 -5.60 5.23 3.80
N LEU A 280 -5.56 5.42 5.11
CA LEU A 280 -5.47 6.74 5.73
C LEU A 280 -4.01 7.14 5.95
N VAL A 281 -3.57 8.19 5.28
CA VAL A 281 -2.39 8.95 5.66
C VAL A 281 -2.84 10.01 6.67
N VAL A 282 -2.69 9.73 7.94
CA VAL A 282 -3.09 10.65 9.03
C VAL A 282 -2.06 11.75 9.17
N TRP A 283 -2.51 13.00 9.17
CA TRP A 283 -1.62 14.14 9.29
C TRP A 283 -2.00 15.05 10.48
N PRO A 284 -1.08 15.35 11.40
CA PRO A 284 0.30 14.80 11.49
C PRO A 284 0.26 13.30 11.86
N PRO A 285 1.29 12.51 11.46
CA PRO A 285 1.31 11.06 11.71
C PRO A 285 1.79 10.73 13.14
N THR A 286 1.01 11.15 14.14
CA THR A 286 1.32 10.98 15.57
C THR A 286 0.27 10.10 16.26
N LEU A 287 0.66 9.48 17.40
CA LEU A 287 -0.29 8.71 18.21
C LEU A 287 -1.51 9.54 18.61
N ALA A 288 -1.31 10.80 19.01
CA ALA A 288 -2.41 11.69 19.39
C ALA A 288 -3.38 11.95 18.24
N ALA A 289 -2.89 12.10 17.01
CA ALA A 289 -3.76 12.26 15.85
C ALA A 289 -4.50 10.98 15.49
N VAL A 290 -3.85 9.83 15.58
CA VAL A 290 -4.47 8.52 15.35
C VAL A 290 -5.54 8.23 16.40
N ASP A 291 -5.32 8.57 17.67
CA ASP A 291 -6.31 8.42 18.76
C ASP A 291 -7.62 9.17 18.49
N THR A 292 -7.55 10.33 17.81
CA THR A 292 -8.75 11.10 17.46
C THR A 292 -9.64 10.43 16.42
N LEU A 293 -9.17 9.36 15.77
CA LEU A 293 -9.96 8.58 14.81
C LEU A 293 -10.78 7.45 15.47
N ALA A 294 -10.63 7.21 16.79
CA ALA A 294 -11.45 6.22 17.49
C ALA A 294 -12.95 6.44 17.27
N PRO A 295 -13.52 7.65 17.43
CA PRO A 295 -14.94 7.87 17.15
C PRO A 295 -15.33 7.66 15.68
N VAL A 296 -14.41 7.90 14.73
CA VAL A 296 -14.66 7.62 13.30
C VAL A 296 -14.89 6.14 13.08
N ILE A 297 -14.04 5.30 13.70
CA ILE A 297 -14.13 3.84 13.60
C ILE A 297 -15.42 3.34 14.25
N GLU A 298 -15.76 3.83 15.45
CA GLU A 298 -17.01 3.51 16.14
C GLU A 298 -18.25 3.86 15.31
N LEU A 299 -18.26 5.04 14.67
CA LEU A 299 -19.35 5.49 13.79
C LEU A 299 -19.51 4.60 12.55
N LEU A 300 -18.41 4.07 12.02
CA LEU A 300 -18.44 3.16 10.88
C LEU A 300 -18.86 1.73 11.26
N ASP A 301 -18.57 1.30 12.49
CA ASP A 301 -18.95 -0.01 13.02
C ASP A 301 -20.42 -0.06 13.45
N ALA A 302 -21.02 1.08 13.79
CA ALA A 302 -22.41 1.18 14.27
C ALA A 302 -23.48 1.00 13.17
N ASN A 303 -23.11 0.85 11.91
CA ASN A 303 -24.04 0.75 10.77
C ASN A 303 -24.09 -0.66 10.17
#